data_9f827fad19c0b6ec7499282f47d38df8
#
_entry.id   9f827fad19c0b6ec7499282f47d38df8
#
_cell.length_a   1.000
_cell.length_b   1.000
_cell.length_c   1.000
_cell.angle_alpha   90.00
_cell.angle_beta   90.00
_cell.angle_gamma   90.00
#
_symmetry.space_group_name_H-M   'P 1'
#
loop_
_entity.id
_entity.type
_entity.pdbx_description
1 polymer ?
#
loop_
_entity_poly.entity_id
_entity_poly.type
_entity_poly.pdbx_seq_one_letter_code
_entity_poly.pdbx_strand_id
1 'polypeptide(L)'
;KKCAEHQAIAAAVEQVRTADQVERLLALWRGADHVSLLALPDLTGVAVYCAPSEDAAVLAELFFDRYEGDWNALLQTLFSADIKKVSHHVKDLMRLLRENNLPAEGFVFDTALAAYLLDATAGSYELERLFVAYFNEELPQPLYREKDAFSMLGDTVQAEASFESYTTAVEALYEPLREELEQAGMHALFYDIELPLCAVLADMERAGCRVDAVELTKFGEEMAARTAEKEQNIYAMAGEAFNINSPKQLGAILFEKL
;
A
#
# COMPACT_ATOMS: atom_id res chain seq x y z
N LYS A 1 9.63 -12.51 19.17
CA LYS A 1 9.66 -11.16 18.62
C LYS A 1 9.58 -10.18 19.78
N LYS A 2 10.51 -9.23 19.89
CA LYS A 2 10.40 -8.13 20.84
C LYS A 2 9.34 -7.19 20.31
N CYS A 3 8.19 -7.05 20.96
CA CYS A 3 7.34 -5.88 20.76
C CYS A 3 8.18 -4.67 21.15
N ALA A 4 8.46 -3.78 20.22
CA ALA A 4 8.95 -2.46 20.53
C ALA A 4 7.83 -1.74 21.30
N GLU A 5 8.16 -1.02 22.38
CA GLU A 5 7.19 -0.11 22.98
C GLU A 5 6.90 1.00 21.96
N HIS A 6 5.68 1.00 21.42
CA HIS A 6 5.24 2.07 20.55
C HIS A 6 4.97 3.30 21.41
N GLN A 7 5.85 4.30 21.33
CA GLN A 7 5.50 5.65 21.74
C GLN A 7 4.64 6.25 20.63
N ALA A 8 3.37 6.53 20.94
CA ALA A 8 2.50 7.19 19.98
C ALA A 8 3.20 8.45 19.42
N ILE A 9 3.38 8.50 18.12
CA ILE A 9 4.00 9.64 17.45
C ILE A 9 3.04 10.81 17.57
N ALA A 10 3.36 11.75 18.46
CA ALA A 10 2.59 12.97 18.61
C ALA A 10 3.01 13.97 17.54
N ALA A 11 2.08 14.36 16.68
CA ALA A 11 2.27 15.40 15.67
C ALA A 11 1.16 16.45 15.75
N ALA A 12 1.50 17.69 15.47
CA ALA A 12 0.49 18.72 15.26
C ALA A 12 -0.17 18.48 13.89
N VAL A 13 -1.45 18.14 13.90
CA VAL A 13 -2.21 17.95 12.65
C VAL A 13 -2.56 19.32 12.06
N GLU A 14 -2.15 19.55 10.82
CA GLU A 14 -2.42 20.76 10.06
C GLU A 14 -3.27 20.44 8.83
N GLN A 15 -4.50 20.95 8.79
CA GLN A 15 -5.34 20.94 7.60
C GLN A 15 -4.88 22.04 6.65
N VAL A 16 -4.30 21.67 5.52
CA VAL A 16 -3.70 22.58 4.56
C VAL A 16 -4.72 23.01 3.51
N ARG A 17 -4.93 24.32 3.39
CA ARG A 17 -5.91 24.90 2.46
C ARG A 17 -5.32 25.92 1.51
N THR A 18 -4.28 26.64 1.91
CA THR A 18 -3.75 27.80 1.17
C THR A 18 -2.39 27.51 0.55
N ALA A 19 -2.06 28.23 -0.51
CA ALA A 19 -0.75 28.15 -1.17
C ALA A 19 0.39 28.55 -0.24
N ASP A 20 0.19 29.54 0.65
CA ASP A 20 1.21 30.00 1.61
C ASP A 20 1.57 28.89 2.61
N GLN A 21 0.57 28.13 3.08
CA GLN A 21 0.81 26.97 3.94
C GLN A 21 1.65 25.92 3.20
N VAL A 22 1.31 25.63 1.94
CA VAL A 22 2.05 24.66 1.11
C VAL A 22 3.49 25.13 0.88
N GLU A 23 3.72 26.41 0.56
CA GLU A 23 5.07 26.92 0.33
C GLU A 23 5.96 26.77 1.57
N ARG A 24 5.42 27.07 2.74
CA ARG A 24 6.09 26.85 4.03
C ARG A 24 6.42 25.38 4.27
N LEU A 25 5.45 24.48 4.03
CA LEU A 25 5.61 23.04 4.22
C LEU A 25 6.61 22.45 3.22
N LEU A 26 6.56 22.86 1.96
CA LEU A 26 7.53 22.42 0.95
C LEU A 26 8.97 22.81 1.31
N ALA A 27 9.16 24.01 1.89
CA ALA A 27 10.48 24.42 2.37
C ALA A 27 10.95 23.54 3.54
N LEU A 28 10.03 23.20 4.45
CA LEU A 28 10.29 22.29 5.57
C LEU A 28 10.66 20.88 5.07
N TRP A 29 9.86 20.31 4.17
CA TRP A 29 10.05 18.96 3.65
C TRP A 29 11.34 18.79 2.84
N ARG A 30 11.76 19.81 2.09
CA ARG A 30 13.06 19.81 1.38
C ARG A 30 14.25 19.82 2.33
N GLY A 31 14.10 20.41 3.51
CA GLY A 31 15.16 20.50 4.52
C GLY A 31 15.22 19.29 5.46
N ALA A 32 14.22 18.42 5.45
CA ALA A 32 14.16 17.24 6.30
C ALA A 32 15.01 16.08 5.72
N ASP A 33 15.45 15.19 6.60
CA ASP A 33 16.12 13.95 6.17
C ASP A 33 15.19 13.07 5.33
N HIS A 34 13.92 13.00 5.71
CA HIS A 34 12.82 12.40 4.96
C HIS A 34 11.47 12.93 5.46
N VAL A 35 10.42 12.61 4.71
CA VAL A 35 9.03 12.73 5.14
C VAL A 35 8.35 11.37 4.96
N SER A 36 7.45 11.01 5.88
CA SER A 36 6.57 9.85 5.70
C SER A 36 5.26 10.28 5.10
N LEU A 37 4.84 9.62 4.01
CA LEU A 37 3.65 10.05 3.31
C LEU A 37 2.77 8.86 2.88
N LEU A 38 1.47 9.14 2.82
CA LEU A 38 0.47 8.32 2.14
C LEU A 38 -0.37 9.18 1.20
N ALA A 39 -0.84 8.57 0.12
CA ALA A 39 -1.75 9.20 -0.82
C ALA A 39 -2.99 8.31 -1.02
N LEU A 40 -4.15 8.92 -1.25
CA LEU A 40 -5.35 8.18 -1.66
C LEU A 40 -5.16 7.61 -3.07
N PRO A 41 -5.80 6.46 -3.39
CA PRO A 41 -5.64 5.79 -4.69
C PRO A 41 -6.04 6.63 -5.91
N ASP A 42 -6.83 7.68 -5.71
CA ASP A 42 -7.25 8.64 -6.75
C ASP A 42 -6.47 9.96 -6.73
N LEU A 43 -5.46 10.07 -5.84
CA LEU A 43 -4.66 11.28 -5.61
C LEU A 43 -5.47 12.51 -5.18
N THR A 44 -6.67 12.34 -4.65
CA THR A 44 -7.50 13.44 -4.14
C THR A 44 -7.14 13.83 -2.71
N GLY A 45 -6.33 13.03 -2.02
CA GLY A 45 -5.83 13.31 -0.69
C GLY A 45 -4.40 12.80 -0.51
N VAL A 46 -3.61 13.58 0.23
CA VAL A 46 -2.23 13.24 0.63
C VAL A 46 -2.03 13.65 2.08
N ALA A 47 -1.46 12.78 2.89
CA ALA A 47 -0.99 13.09 4.23
C ALA A 47 0.53 12.97 4.29
N VAL A 48 1.19 13.96 4.88
CA VAL A 48 2.65 14.06 4.97
C VAL A 48 3.06 14.35 6.39
N TYR A 49 3.75 13.40 7.01
CA TYR A 49 4.38 13.57 8.31
C TYR A 49 5.82 14.02 8.12
N CYS A 50 6.24 14.99 8.93
CA CYS A 50 7.61 15.49 8.97
C CYS A 50 7.99 15.87 10.40
N ALA A 51 9.11 15.38 10.89
CA ALA A 51 9.68 15.74 12.18
C ALA A 51 11.08 16.36 11.99
N PRO A 52 11.17 17.69 11.77
CA PRO A 52 12.47 18.36 11.65
C PRO A 52 13.27 18.36 12.96
N SER A 53 12.60 18.15 14.10
CA SER A 53 13.16 17.89 15.42
C SER A 53 12.14 17.14 16.27
N GLU A 54 12.56 16.53 17.38
CA GLU A 54 11.69 15.74 18.27
C GLU A 54 10.46 16.55 18.78
N ASP A 55 10.60 17.86 18.96
CA ASP A 55 9.55 18.74 19.49
C ASP A 55 8.71 19.44 18.40
N ALA A 56 9.00 19.23 17.11
CA ALA A 56 8.39 19.99 16.01
C ALA A 56 7.80 19.10 14.91
N ALA A 57 7.19 17.97 15.29
CA ALA A 57 6.54 17.10 14.34
C ALA A 57 5.20 17.69 13.84
N VAL A 58 5.02 17.68 12.51
CA VAL A 58 3.83 18.16 11.82
C VAL A 58 3.30 17.05 10.91
N LEU A 59 2.01 16.78 11.00
CA LEU A 59 1.26 16.00 10.03
C LEU A 59 0.40 16.96 9.20
N ALA A 60 0.75 17.15 7.94
CA ALA A 60 -0.02 17.94 7.01
C ALA A 60 -1.01 17.06 6.24
N GLU A 61 -2.28 17.38 6.31
CA GLU A 61 -3.33 16.74 5.53
C GLU A 61 -3.82 17.68 4.43
N LEU A 62 -3.76 17.20 3.19
CA LEU A 62 -4.09 17.95 1.99
C LEU A 62 -5.17 17.20 1.21
N PHE A 63 -6.26 17.89 0.89
CA PHE A 63 -7.35 17.36 0.10
C PHE A 63 -7.65 18.27 -1.08
N PHE A 64 -7.83 17.66 -2.27
CA PHE A 64 -8.07 18.38 -3.53
C PHE A 64 -9.27 19.32 -3.44
N ASP A 65 -10.36 18.89 -2.82
CA ASP A 65 -11.62 19.64 -2.69
C ASP A 65 -11.55 20.81 -1.71
N ARG A 66 -10.48 20.89 -0.89
CA ARG A 66 -10.29 21.92 0.14
C ARG A 66 -9.10 22.83 -0.09
N TYR A 67 -8.24 22.47 -1.03
CA TYR A 67 -7.05 23.24 -1.34
C TYR A 67 -7.35 24.32 -2.37
N GLU A 68 -7.07 25.58 -2.03
CA GLU A 68 -7.37 26.74 -2.86
C GLU A 68 -6.30 27.05 -3.91
N GLY A 69 -5.19 26.29 -3.93
CA GLY A 69 -4.08 26.47 -4.87
C GLY A 69 -4.12 25.50 -6.06
N ASP A 70 -3.01 25.47 -6.81
CA ASP A 70 -2.83 24.51 -7.90
C ASP A 70 -2.42 23.14 -7.35
N TRP A 71 -3.39 22.22 -7.31
CA TRP A 71 -3.19 20.84 -6.84
C TRP A 71 -2.14 20.08 -7.65
N ASN A 72 -2.16 20.25 -8.97
CA ASN A 72 -1.19 19.57 -9.81
C ASN A 72 0.23 20.07 -9.59
N ALA A 73 0.43 21.39 -9.46
CA ALA A 73 1.73 21.96 -9.15
C ALA A 73 2.24 21.51 -7.77
N LEU A 74 1.35 21.38 -6.78
CA LEU A 74 1.67 20.81 -5.48
C LEU A 74 2.19 19.38 -5.62
N LEU A 75 1.43 18.49 -6.28
CA LEU A 75 1.83 17.09 -6.49
C LEU A 75 3.12 16.98 -7.31
N GLN A 76 3.30 17.81 -8.35
CA GLN A 76 4.55 17.88 -9.13
C GLN A 76 5.75 18.16 -8.23
N THR A 77 5.60 19.05 -7.26
CA THR A 77 6.70 19.40 -6.34
C THR A 77 6.90 18.33 -5.27
N LEU A 78 5.82 17.85 -4.67
CA LEU A 78 5.87 16.85 -3.59
C LEU A 78 6.52 15.55 -4.05
N PHE A 79 6.19 15.09 -5.27
CA PHE A 79 6.70 13.84 -5.82
C PHE A 79 7.97 13.98 -6.66
N SER A 80 8.60 15.17 -6.66
CA SER A 80 9.91 15.38 -7.27
C SER A 80 11.05 14.74 -6.46
N ALA A 81 12.25 14.73 -7.01
CA ALA A 81 13.47 14.24 -6.35
C ALA A 81 13.91 15.10 -5.15
N ASP A 82 13.43 16.35 -5.08
CA ASP A 82 13.89 17.32 -4.05
C ASP A 82 13.42 16.97 -2.63
N ILE A 83 12.38 16.15 -2.52
CA ILE A 83 11.82 15.71 -1.24
C ILE A 83 12.05 14.21 -1.10
N LYS A 84 12.72 13.77 -0.04
CA LYS A 84 12.93 12.35 0.27
C LYS A 84 11.71 11.79 0.98
N LYS A 85 11.17 10.70 0.48
CA LYS A 85 9.91 10.12 0.92
C LYS A 85 10.06 8.69 1.39
N VAL A 86 9.50 8.41 2.56
CA VAL A 86 9.20 7.08 3.08
C VAL A 86 7.71 6.82 2.85
N SER A 87 7.34 5.68 2.30
CA SER A 87 5.94 5.34 2.06
C SER A 87 5.70 3.85 2.19
N HIS A 88 4.49 3.42 1.88
CA HIS A 88 4.06 2.04 1.87
C HIS A 88 3.53 1.67 0.49
N HIS A 89 3.92 0.51 -0.07
CA HIS A 89 3.61 0.10 -1.44
C HIS A 89 4.05 1.12 -2.50
N VAL A 90 5.31 1.53 -2.41
CA VAL A 90 5.91 2.59 -3.28
C VAL A 90 5.76 2.28 -4.77
N LYS A 91 5.90 1.01 -5.18
CA LYS A 91 5.74 0.63 -6.59
C LYS A 91 4.36 1.01 -7.14
N ASP A 92 3.30 0.74 -6.39
CA ASP A 92 1.93 1.03 -6.83
C ASP A 92 1.66 2.54 -6.86
N LEU A 93 2.20 3.28 -5.89
CA LEU A 93 2.16 4.74 -5.88
C LEU A 93 2.95 5.33 -7.06
N MET A 94 4.14 4.83 -7.38
CA MET A 94 4.90 5.26 -8.55
C MET A 94 4.13 5.04 -9.86
N ARG A 95 3.48 3.88 -10.01
CA ARG A 95 2.65 3.59 -11.18
C ARG A 95 1.51 4.59 -11.29
N LEU A 96 0.77 4.82 -10.21
CA LEU A 96 -0.34 5.77 -10.15
C LEU A 96 0.09 7.20 -10.50
N LEU A 97 1.21 7.67 -9.95
CA LEU A 97 1.78 8.98 -10.26
C LEU A 97 2.10 9.12 -11.75
N ARG A 98 2.76 8.13 -12.34
CA ARG A 98 3.13 8.14 -13.76
C ARG A 98 1.93 8.03 -14.69
N GLU A 99 0.87 7.31 -14.31
CA GLU A 99 -0.41 7.28 -15.03
C GLU A 99 -1.05 8.67 -15.09
N ASN A 100 -0.84 9.49 -14.05
CA ASN A 100 -1.32 10.87 -13.97
C ASN A 100 -0.30 11.92 -14.48
N ASN A 101 0.78 11.50 -15.15
CA ASN A 101 1.86 12.36 -15.64
C ASN A 101 2.54 13.19 -14.54
N LEU A 102 2.64 12.65 -13.34
CA LEU A 102 3.34 13.22 -12.21
C LEU A 102 4.74 12.60 -12.05
N PRO A 103 5.72 13.32 -11.49
CA PRO A 103 6.99 12.73 -11.09
C PRO A 103 6.75 11.62 -10.06
N ALA A 104 7.63 10.63 -10.05
CA ALA A 104 7.59 9.52 -9.11
C ALA A 104 9.01 9.26 -8.58
N GLU A 105 9.59 10.27 -7.97
CA GLU A 105 11.00 10.32 -7.58
C GLU A 105 11.15 10.58 -6.08
N GLY A 106 12.38 10.47 -5.56
CA GLY A 106 12.70 10.78 -4.17
C GLY A 106 12.17 9.78 -3.14
N PHE A 107 11.68 8.62 -3.54
CA PHE A 107 11.33 7.55 -2.60
C PHE A 107 12.61 6.89 -2.08
N VAL A 108 12.82 6.97 -0.77
CA VAL A 108 14.02 6.46 -0.11
C VAL A 108 13.76 5.21 0.71
N PHE A 109 12.49 4.88 0.98
CA PHE A 109 12.11 3.67 1.69
C PHE A 109 10.67 3.24 1.38
N ASP A 110 10.44 1.92 1.37
CA ASP A 110 9.13 1.28 1.26
C ASP A 110 8.97 0.27 2.40
N THR A 111 8.04 0.51 3.31
CA THR A 111 7.84 -0.34 4.49
C THR A 111 7.30 -1.73 4.12
N ALA A 112 6.48 -1.85 3.06
CA ALA A 112 5.99 -3.14 2.58
C ALA A 112 7.12 -3.97 1.96
N LEU A 113 7.96 -3.34 1.13
CA LEU A 113 9.11 -3.98 0.50
C LEU A 113 10.15 -4.45 1.53
N ALA A 114 10.44 -3.60 2.53
CA ALA A 114 11.34 -3.94 3.62
C ALA A 114 10.84 -5.17 4.40
N ALA A 115 9.56 -5.18 4.75
CA ALA A 115 8.95 -6.31 5.44
C ALA A 115 8.94 -7.59 4.58
N TYR A 116 8.72 -7.47 3.26
CA TYR A 116 8.81 -8.59 2.33
C TYR A 116 10.21 -9.22 2.33
N LEU A 117 11.26 -8.43 2.27
CA LEU A 117 12.63 -8.94 2.28
C LEU A 117 12.96 -9.66 3.60
N LEU A 118 12.48 -9.14 4.73
CA LEU A 118 12.69 -9.72 6.06
C LEU A 118 11.93 -11.04 6.26
N ASP A 119 10.73 -11.17 5.70
CA ASP A 119 9.94 -12.41 5.75
C ASP A 119 9.09 -12.58 4.49
N ALA A 120 9.68 -13.17 3.44
CA ALA A 120 9.00 -13.42 2.17
C ALA A 120 7.83 -14.42 2.25
N THR A 121 7.63 -15.05 3.41
CA THR A 121 6.58 -16.06 3.63
C THR A 121 5.37 -15.55 4.41
N ALA A 122 5.35 -14.30 4.83
CA ALA A 122 4.32 -13.73 5.70
C ALA A 122 2.90 -13.68 5.07
N GLY A 123 2.80 -13.82 3.75
CA GLY A 123 1.53 -13.90 3.01
C GLY A 123 0.78 -12.59 2.84
N SER A 124 1.12 -11.53 3.57
CA SER A 124 0.60 -10.16 3.40
C SER A 124 1.49 -9.16 4.12
N TYR A 125 1.69 -8.00 3.50
CA TYR A 125 2.53 -6.91 3.99
C TYR A 125 1.73 -5.63 4.16
N GLU A 126 0.40 -5.73 4.32
CA GLU A 126 -0.48 -4.61 4.60
C GLU A 126 -0.08 -3.90 5.90
N LEU A 127 -0.26 -2.58 5.92
CA LEU A 127 0.22 -1.72 7.01
C LEU A 127 -0.36 -2.13 8.36
N GLU A 128 -1.64 -2.51 8.41
CA GLU A 128 -2.33 -2.98 9.61
C GLU A 128 -1.66 -4.23 10.20
N ARG A 129 -1.29 -5.17 9.33
CA ARG A 129 -0.62 -6.40 9.76
C ARG A 129 0.78 -6.16 10.27
N LEU A 130 1.51 -5.29 9.60
CA LEU A 130 2.85 -4.90 10.03
C LEU A 130 2.80 -4.19 11.36
N PHE A 131 1.87 -3.26 11.53
CA PHE A 131 1.71 -2.49 12.76
C PHE A 131 1.41 -3.40 13.96
N VAL A 132 0.47 -4.35 13.81
CA VAL A 132 0.20 -5.37 14.83
C VAL A 132 1.44 -6.24 15.10
N ALA A 133 2.19 -6.63 14.06
CA ALA A 133 3.35 -7.51 14.23
C ALA A 133 4.51 -6.84 14.98
N TYR A 134 4.70 -5.54 14.81
CA TYR A 134 5.78 -4.77 15.42
C TYR A 134 5.40 -4.20 16.80
N PHE A 135 4.18 -3.70 16.95
CA PHE A 135 3.76 -2.92 18.11
C PHE A 135 2.67 -3.60 18.94
N ASN A 136 2.04 -4.67 18.45
CA ASN A 136 0.90 -5.34 19.07
C ASN A 136 -0.30 -4.40 19.30
N GLU A 137 -0.47 -3.42 18.41
CA GLU A 137 -1.55 -2.46 18.39
C GLU A 137 -2.29 -2.53 17.06
N GLU A 138 -3.60 -2.27 17.06
CA GLU A 138 -4.42 -2.26 15.85
C GLU A 138 -4.56 -0.83 15.32
N LEU A 139 -4.38 -0.66 14.00
CA LEU A 139 -4.76 0.58 13.33
C LEU A 139 -6.29 0.66 13.22
N PRO A 140 -6.85 1.88 13.12
CA PRO A 140 -8.29 2.05 12.89
C PRO A 140 -8.70 1.40 11.57
N GLN A 141 -10.00 1.47 11.22
CA GLN A 141 -10.54 0.92 9.97
C GLN A 141 -9.65 1.29 8.78
N PRO A 142 -9.47 0.38 7.81
CA PRO A 142 -8.57 0.63 6.67
C PRO A 142 -8.91 1.94 5.95
N LEU A 143 -7.86 2.62 5.50
CA LEU A 143 -7.95 3.92 4.84
C LEU A 143 -8.86 3.89 3.60
N TYR A 144 -8.91 2.75 2.91
CA TYR A 144 -9.67 2.56 1.69
C TYR A 144 -10.23 1.13 1.60
N ARG A 145 -11.51 1.00 1.26
CA ARG A 145 -12.14 -0.29 0.93
C ARG A 145 -12.51 -0.33 -0.55
N GLU A 146 -11.87 -1.18 -1.30
CA GLU A 146 -12.08 -1.37 -2.74
C GLU A 146 -13.55 -1.68 -3.15
N LYS A 147 -14.40 -2.10 -2.21
CA LYS A 147 -15.75 -2.58 -2.48
C LYS A 147 -16.88 -1.59 -2.20
N ASP A 148 -16.61 -0.46 -1.58
CA ASP A 148 -17.64 0.48 -1.15
C ASP A 148 -17.79 1.70 -2.08
N ALA A 149 -17.56 1.52 -3.38
CA ALA A 149 -17.78 2.54 -4.42
C ALA A 149 -19.23 3.07 -4.49
N PHE A 150 -20.11 2.70 -3.54
CA PHE A 150 -21.53 3.07 -3.50
C PHE A 150 -21.94 3.89 -2.27
N SER A 151 -21.06 4.22 -1.35
CA SER A 151 -21.37 5.07 -0.20
C SER A 151 -20.95 6.52 -0.47
N MET A 152 -21.86 7.30 -1.03
CA MET A 152 -21.59 8.69 -1.44
C MET A 152 -21.45 9.69 -0.28
N LEU A 153 -21.49 9.30 1.00
CA LEU A 153 -21.46 10.24 2.15
C LEU A 153 -20.72 9.75 3.40
N GLY A 154 -20.27 8.48 3.46
CA GLY A 154 -19.64 7.91 4.66
C GLY A 154 -18.13 7.79 4.59
N ASP A 155 -17.56 7.65 3.40
CA ASP A 155 -16.19 7.15 3.23
C ASP A 155 -15.11 8.24 3.34
N THR A 156 -15.43 9.48 2.98
CA THR A 156 -14.46 10.59 3.05
C THR A 156 -14.08 10.94 4.49
N VAL A 157 -15.05 10.95 5.40
CA VAL A 157 -14.81 11.27 6.82
C VAL A 157 -14.02 10.16 7.51
N GLN A 158 -14.24 8.89 7.13
CA GLN A 158 -13.47 7.78 7.67
C GLN A 158 -12.03 7.73 7.13
N ALA A 159 -11.83 8.03 5.85
CA ALA A 159 -10.50 8.15 5.26
C ALA A 159 -9.68 9.26 5.93
N GLU A 160 -10.29 10.43 6.18
CA GLU A 160 -9.65 11.54 6.89
C GLU A 160 -9.24 11.17 8.30
N ALA A 161 -10.13 10.57 9.08
CA ALA A 161 -9.82 10.13 10.45
C ALA A 161 -8.73 9.06 10.52
N SER A 162 -8.49 8.35 9.43
CA SER A 162 -7.48 7.30 9.34
C SER A 162 -6.13 7.81 8.82
N PHE A 163 -6.08 8.92 8.10
CA PHE A 163 -4.83 9.43 7.51
C PHE A 163 -3.73 9.68 8.54
N GLU A 164 -4.07 10.32 9.67
CA GLU A 164 -3.13 10.53 10.76
C GLU A 164 -2.51 9.21 11.24
N SER A 165 -3.35 8.25 11.61
CA SER A 165 -2.91 6.96 12.16
C SER A 165 -2.09 6.15 11.17
N TYR A 166 -2.47 6.16 9.90
CA TYR A 166 -1.76 5.40 8.86
C TYR A 166 -0.45 6.04 8.45
N THR A 167 -0.40 7.36 8.35
CA THR A 167 0.84 8.08 8.00
C THR A 167 1.85 8.00 9.14
N THR A 168 1.41 8.15 10.38
CA THR A 168 2.27 7.95 11.56
C THR A 168 2.72 6.50 11.72
N ALA A 169 1.91 5.52 11.30
CA ALA A 169 2.31 4.11 11.28
C ALA A 169 3.44 3.84 10.27
N VAL A 170 3.43 4.50 9.11
CA VAL A 170 4.56 4.41 8.14
C VAL A 170 5.85 4.92 8.80
N GLU A 171 5.78 6.06 9.48
CA GLU A 171 6.93 6.62 10.20
C GLU A 171 7.40 5.69 11.32
N ALA A 172 6.48 5.19 12.16
CA ALA A 172 6.82 4.30 13.27
C ALA A 172 7.50 3.00 12.82
N LEU A 173 7.15 2.49 11.64
CA LEU A 173 7.73 1.27 11.06
C LEU A 173 9.07 1.51 10.36
N TYR A 174 9.40 2.75 9.98
CA TYR A 174 10.61 3.06 9.21
C TYR A 174 11.88 2.61 9.92
N GLU A 175 12.13 3.11 11.12
CA GLU A 175 13.38 2.82 11.83
C GLU A 175 13.51 1.34 12.24
N PRO A 176 12.50 0.67 12.83
CA PRO A 176 12.58 -0.75 13.14
C PRO A 176 12.88 -1.63 11.91
N LEU A 177 12.21 -1.38 10.77
CA LEU A 177 12.43 -2.13 9.55
C LEU A 177 13.83 -1.87 8.98
N ARG A 178 14.30 -0.62 9.00
CA ARG A 178 15.64 -0.23 8.54
C ARG A 178 16.72 -0.92 9.37
N GLU A 179 16.58 -0.93 10.69
CA GLU A 179 17.52 -1.61 11.59
C GLU A 179 17.53 -3.13 11.37
N GLU A 180 16.37 -3.77 11.19
CA GLU A 180 16.31 -5.21 10.92
C GLU A 180 16.96 -5.56 9.57
N LEU A 181 16.77 -4.74 8.51
CA LEU A 181 17.47 -4.92 7.22
C LEU A 181 18.99 -4.82 7.37
N GLU A 182 19.49 -3.87 8.16
CA GLU A 182 20.91 -3.74 8.47
C GLU A 182 21.44 -4.97 9.20
N GLN A 183 20.74 -5.43 10.26
CA GLN A 183 21.11 -6.60 11.04
C GLN A 183 21.09 -7.90 10.21
N ALA A 184 20.16 -8.00 9.25
CA ALA A 184 20.08 -9.11 8.32
C ALA A 184 21.10 -9.04 7.18
N GLY A 185 21.89 -7.95 7.07
CA GLY A 185 22.86 -7.75 6.00
C GLY A 185 22.20 -7.50 4.63
N MET A 186 20.96 -7.03 4.61
CA MET A 186 20.16 -6.84 3.40
C MET A 186 20.17 -5.40 2.86
N HIS A 187 20.98 -4.51 3.44
CA HIS A 187 21.05 -3.10 3.04
C HIS A 187 21.26 -2.93 1.53
N ALA A 188 22.33 -3.54 0.98
CA ALA A 188 22.63 -3.43 -0.45
C ALA A 188 21.52 -4.05 -1.32
N LEU A 189 20.91 -5.17 -0.91
CA LEU A 189 19.79 -5.75 -1.61
C LEU A 189 18.61 -4.78 -1.68
N PHE A 190 18.26 -4.15 -0.56
CA PHE A 190 17.15 -3.21 -0.49
C PHE A 190 17.40 -1.94 -1.32
N TYR A 191 18.52 -1.24 -1.05
CA TYR A 191 18.76 0.10 -1.61
C TYR A 191 19.33 0.10 -3.03
N ASP A 192 20.13 -0.91 -3.41
CA ASP A 192 20.79 -0.93 -4.70
C ASP A 192 20.03 -1.76 -5.74
N ILE A 193 19.14 -2.64 -5.32
CA ILE A 193 18.42 -3.55 -6.22
C ILE A 193 16.90 -3.37 -6.10
N GLU A 194 16.29 -3.70 -4.96
CA GLU A 194 14.84 -3.85 -4.83
C GLU A 194 14.07 -2.52 -4.90
N LEU A 195 14.53 -1.51 -4.18
CA LEU A 195 13.88 -0.19 -4.20
C LEU A 195 13.98 0.49 -5.59
N PRO A 196 15.14 0.52 -6.28
CA PRO A 196 15.20 0.98 -7.67
C PRO A 196 14.37 0.14 -8.65
N LEU A 197 14.24 -1.16 -8.42
CA LEU A 197 13.44 -2.05 -9.24
C LEU A 197 11.95 -1.69 -9.21
N CYS A 198 11.43 -1.11 -8.11
CA CYS A 198 10.06 -0.62 -8.03
C CYS A 198 9.72 0.34 -9.19
N ALA A 199 10.65 1.25 -9.53
CA ALA A 199 10.45 2.19 -10.61
C ALA A 199 10.35 1.51 -11.98
N VAL A 200 11.19 0.49 -12.22
CA VAL A 200 11.19 -0.30 -13.46
C VAL A 200 9.90 -1.11 -13.58
N LEU A 201 9.50 -1.79 -12.51
CA LEU A 201 8.28 -2.59 -12.48
C LEU A 201 7.02 -1.72 -12.66
N ALA A 202 6.97 -0.54 -12.04
CA ALA A 202 5.90 0.43 -12.23
C ALA A 202 5.76 0.86 -13.71
N ASP A 203 6.88 1.08 -14.43
CA ASP A 203 6.87 1.39 -15.86
C ASP A 203 6.43 0.20 -16.72
N MET A 204 6.88 -1.01 -16.37
CA MET A 204 6.44 -2.23 -17.08
C MET A 204 4.94 -2.46 -16.91
N GLU A 205 4.41 -2.30 -15.70
CA GLU A 205 2.97 -2.44 -15.43
C GLU A 205 2.17 -1.36 -16.16
N ARG A 206 2.65 -0.12 -16.19
CA ARG A 206 2.02 0.98 -16.95
C ARG A 206 2.01 0.72 -18.46
N ALA A 207 3.10 0.20 -19.00
CA ALA A 207 3.18 -0.13 -20.42
C ALA A 207 2.27 -1.31 -20.78
N GLY A 208 2.09 -2.22 -19.84
CA GLY A 208 1.29 -3.43 -20.01
C GLY A 208 1.91 -4.41 -20.99
N CYS A 209 1.20 -5.50 -21.25
CA CYS A 209 1.54 -6.47 -22.27
C CYS A 209 0.34 -6.74 -23.18
N ARG A 210 0.62 -7.01 -24.45
CA ARG A 210 -0.43 -7.37 -25.40
C ARG A 210 -0.92 -8.79 -25.13
N VAL A 211 -2.22 -8.92 -24.88
CA VAL A 211 -2.89 -10.20 -24.73
C VAL A 211 -3.71 -10.51 -25.98
N ASP A 212 -3.61 -11.73 -26.51
CA ASP A 212 -4.51 -12.21 -27.54
C ASP A 212 -5.81 -12.68 -26.88
N ALA A 213 -6.82 -11.82 -26.92
CA ALA A 213 -8.11 -12.08 -26.28
C ALA A 213 -8.85 -13.27 -26.90
N VAL A 214 -8.63 -13.54 -28.20
CA VAL A 214 -9.29 -14.65 -28.92
C VAL A 214 -8.71 -15.99 -28.42
N GLU A 215 -7.39 -16.12 -28.38
CA GLU A 215 -6.74 -17.34 -27.90
C GLU A 215 -6.98 -17.55 -26.39
N LEU A 216 -7.02 -16.47 -25.59
CA LEU A 216 -7.35 -16.55 -24.17
C LEU A 216 -8.78 -17.04 -23.93
N THR A 217 -9.75 -16.54 -24.72
CA THR A 217 -11.15 -16.97 -24.65
C THR A 217 -11.27 -18.46 -25.03
N LYS A 218 -10.65 -18.88 -26.12
CA LYS A 218 -10.62 -20.27 -26.58
C LYS A 218 -10.02 -21.21 -25.51
N PHE A 219 -8.90 -20.78 -24.92
CA PHE A 219 -8.30 -21.54 -23.81
C PHE A 219 -9.23 -21.61 -22.60
N GLY A 220 -9.92 -20.51 -22.27
CA GLY A 220 -10.93 -20.49 -21.21
C GLY A 220 -12.10 -21.46 -21.45
N GLU A 221 -12.61 -21.53 -22.68
CA GLU A 221 -13.66 -22.48 -23.08
C GLU A 221 -13.18 -23.93 -22.97
N GLU A 222 -11.96 -24.22 -23.43
CA GLU A 222 -11.37 -25.55 -23.30
C GLU A 222 -11.19 -25.95 -21.83
N MET A 223 -10.71 -25.04 -20.98
CA MET A 223 -10.56 -25.29 -19.54
C MET A 223 -11.91 -25.51 -18.86
N ALA A 224 -12.93 -24.73 -19.21
CA ALA A 224 -14.28 -24.89 -18.68
C ALA A 224 -14.88 -26.27 -19.03
N ALA A 225 -14.71 -26.72 -20.29
CA ALA A 225 -15.16 -28.05 -20.73
C ALA A 225 -14.47 -29.16 -19.95
N ARG A 226 -13.13 -29.06 -19.77
CA ARG A 226 -12.34 -30.05 -19.01
C ARG A 226 -12.71 -30.04 -17.53
N THR A 227 -12.99 -28.89 -16.94
CA THR A 227 -13.43 -28.77 -15.55
C THR A 227 -14.77 -29.45 -15.38
N ALA A 228 -15.76 -29.16 -16.26
CA ALA A 228 -17.07 -29.78 -16.21
C ALA A 228 -17.01 -31.32 -16.34
N GLU A 229 -16.15 -31.83 -17.21
CA GLU A 229 -15.91 -33.30 -17.33
C GLU A 229 -15.38 -33.87 -16.01
N LYS A 230 -14.39 -33.20 -15.38
CA LYS A 230 -13.84 -33.67 -14.10
C LYS A 230 -14.85 -33.60 -12.95
N GLU A 231 -15.67 -32.57 -12.90
CA GLU A 231 -16.76 -32.44 -11.91
C GLU A 231 -17.75 -33.59 -12.04
N GLN A 232 -18.18 -33.91 -13.27
CA GLN A 232 -19.09 -35.07 -13.52
C GLN A 232 -18.47 -36.39 -13.07
N ASN A 233 -17.20 -36.60 -13.35
CA ASN A 233 -16.49 -37.80 -12.90
C ASN A 233 -16.40 -37.87 -11.36
N ILE A 234 -16.16 -36.76 -10.68
CA ILE A 234 -16.13 -36.71 -9.23
C ILE A 234 -17.50 -37.02 -8.65
N TYR A 235 -18.58 -36.44 -9.18
CA TYR A 235 -19.95 -36.72 -8.73
C TYR A 235 -20.33 -38.18 -8.98
N ALA A 236 -19.91 -38.75 -10.11
CA ALA A 236 -20.14 -40.16 -10.39
C ALA A 236 -19.42 -41.10 -9.40
N MET A 237 -18.20 -40.76 -9.02
CA MET A 237 -17.44 -41.53 -8.00
C MET A 237 -18.05 -41.35 -6.60
N ALA A 238 -18.48 -40.12 -6.24
CA ALA A 238 -19.09 -39.83 -4.95
C ALA A 238 -20.53 -40.37 -4.80
N GLY A 239 -21.17 -40.67 -5.92
CA GLY A 239 -22.59 -41.13 -5.98
C GLY A 239 -23.60 -40.00 -5.73
N GLU A 240 -23.19 -38.79 -5.56
CA GLU A 240 -24.05 -37.59 -5.35
C GLU A 240 -23.34 -36.30 -5.78
N ALA A 241 -24.13 -35.25 -6.03
CA ALA A 241 -23.64 -33.91 -6.28
C ALA A 241 -23.41 -33.20 -4.94
N PHE A 242 -22.26 -32.53 -4.82
CA PHE A 242 -21.88 -31.73 -3.65
C PHE A 242 -21.02 -30.54 -4.08
N ASN A 243 -20.81 -29.57 -3.19
CA ASN A 243 -19.91 -28.45 -3.49
C ASN A 243 -18.45 -28.88 -3.33
N ILE A 244 -17.77 -29.17 -4.46
CA ILE A 244 -16.37 -29.60 -4.51
C ILE A 244 -15.44 -28.55 -3.89
N ASN A 245 -15.78 -27.25 -3.97
CA ASN A 245 -15.00 -26.15 -3.39
C ASN A 245 -15.23 -25.97 -1.88
N SER A 246 -16.10 -26.77 -1.26
CA SER A 246 -16.31 -26.77 0.19
C SER A 246 -15.42 -27.81 0.86
N PRO A 247 -14.34 -27.43 1.60
CA PRO A 247 -13.48 -28.39 2.29
C PRO A 247 -14.25 -29.31 3.24
N LYS A 248 -15.32 -28.80 3.86
CA LYS A 248 -16.18 -29.59 4.75
C LYS A 248 -16.94 -30.68 4.02
N GLN A 249 -17.58 -30.36 2.88
CA GLN A 249 -18.33 -31.35 2.11
C GLN A 249 -17.39 -32.34 1.43
N LEU A 250 -16.28 -31.86 0.87
CA LEU A 250 -15.26 -32.71 0.29
C LEU A 250 -14.68 -33.69 1.33
N GLY A 251 -14.40 -33.22 2.55
CA GLY A 251 -13.92 -34.07 3.64
C GLY A 251 -14.95 -35.15 4.02
N ALA A 252 -16.24 -34.83 4.12
CA ALA A 252 -17.28 -35.83 4.38
C ALA A 252 -17.34 -36.90 3.29
N ILE A 253 -17.25 -36.53 2.02
CA ILE A 253 -17.23 -37.50 0.91
C ILE A 253 -15.99 -38.40 0.98
N LEU A 254 -14.80 -37.83 1.17
CA LEU A 254 -13.54 -38.56 1.13
C LEU A 254 -13.33 -39.50 2.36
N PHE A 255 -13.79 -39.10 3.53
CA PHE A 255 -13.50 -39.85 4.77
C PHE A 255 -14.68 -40.62 5.36
N GLU A 256 -15.91 -40.35 4.91
CA GLU A 256 -17.09 -41.03 5.42
C GLU A 256 -17.78 -41.93 4.37
N LYS A 257 -17.56 -41.70 3.06
CA LYS A 257 -18.23 -42.44 1.98
C LYS A 257 -17.30 -43.21 1.08
N LEU A 258 -16.11 -42.72 0.79
CA LEU A 258 -15.06 -43.38 -0.02
C LEU A 258 -13.98 -43.96 0.89
#